data_9358186e4a1b13d3726eadfb72a84e0b
#
_entry.id   9358186e4a1b13d3726eadfb72a84e0b
#
_cell.length_a   1.000
_cell.length_b   1.000
_cell.length_c   1.000
_cell.angle_alpha   90.00
_cell.angle_beta   90.00
_cell.angle_gamma   90.00
#
_symmetry.space_group_name_H-M   'P 1'
#
loop_
_entity.id
_entity.type
_entity.pdbx_description
1 polymer ?
#
loop_
_entity_poly.entity_id
_entity_poly.type
_entity_poly.pdbx_seq_one_letter_code
_entity_poly.pdbx_strand_id
1 'polypeptide(L)'
;MILTVNIGNTHITVGGYQQDKLMFCGKLHTDPAATADEYAVRLQSLLSLYSTGPAQIEGGILGSVAPALTGRMLDALSLLCSARVLTVGPGLKSGLKLRLDNPAQLGAELLCGAVGALAEGPGPLVAILADTAISMMAVNAKQELVGGVILPGPQLSLAALVQNTAQ
;
A
#
# COMPACT_ATOMS: atom_id res chain seq x y z
N MET A 1 -9.41 -8.97 13.88
CA MET A 1 -9.35 -8.20 12.60
C MET A 1 -7.89 -7.92 12.23
N ILE A 2 -7.55 -8.01 10.95
CA ILE A 2 -6.24 -7.60 10.43
C ILE A 2 -6.36 -6.20 9.83
N LEU A 3 -5.52 -5.29 10.28
CA LEU A 3 -5.46 -3.92 9.75
C LEU A 3 -4.43 -3.85 8.62
N THR A 4 -4.82 -3.30 7.48
CA THR A 4 -3.92 -3.02 6.37
C THR A 4 -3.74 -1.50 6.24
N VAL A 5 -2.49 -1.06 6.14
CA VAL A 5 -2.16 0.36 5.95
C VAL A 5 -1.25 0.50 4.75
N ASN A 6 -1.67 1.24 3.75
CA ASN A 6 -0.86 1.56 2.57
C ASN A 6 -0.57 3.07 2.52
N ILE A 7 0.69 3.43 2.69
CA ILE A 7 1.14 4.82 2.63
C ILE A 7 1.54 5.15 1.21
N GLY A 8 0.65 5.84 0.49
CA GLY A 8 0.92 6.44 -0.82
C GLY A 8 1.47 7.87 -0.68
N ASN A 9 1.86 8.47 -1.81
CA ASN A 9 2.37 9.85 -1.83
C ASN A 9 1.30 10.89 -1.45
N THR A 10 0.04 10.65 -1.78
CA THR A 10 -1.07 11.60 -1.56
C THR A 10 -2.02 11.13 -0.48
N HIS A 11 -2.27 9.84 -0.40
CA HIS A 11 -3.22 9.24 0.53
C HIS A 11 -2.64 8.03 1.24
N ILE A 12 -3.06 7.87 2.49
CA ILE A 12 -2.87 6.65 3.27
C ILE A 12 -4.19 5.91 3.24
N THR A 13 -4.19 4.71 2.68
CA THR A 13 -5.37 3.83 2.64
C THR A 13 -5.31 2.87 3.81
N VAL A 14 -6.41 2.80 4.57
CA VAL A 14 -6.54 1.94 5.75
C VAL A 14 -7.69 0.99 5.52
N GLY A 15 -7.43 -0.31 5.54
CA GLY A 15 -8.43 -1.36 5.39
C GLY A 15 -8.48 -2.26 6.61
N GLY A 16 -9.67 -2.73 6.95
CA GLY A 16 -9.87 -3.75 7.98
C GLY A 16 -10.40 -5.03 7.39
N TYR A 17 -9.69 -6.14 7.60
CA TYR A 17 -10.09 -7.47 7.13
C TYR A 17 -10.47 -8.36 8.29
N GLN A 18 -11.59 -9.04 8.15
CA GLN A 18 -11.98 -10.12 9.03
C GLN A 18 -12.07 -11.41 8.21
N GLN A 19 -11.17 -12.35 8.49
CA GLN A 19 -10.89 -13.45 7.58
C GLN A 19 -10.48 -12.87 6.21
N ASP A 20 -11.10 -13.30 5.11
CA ASP A 20 -10.80 -12.83 3.76
C ASP A 20 -11.74 -11.70 3.28
N LYS A 21 -12.60 -11.18 4.19
CA LYS A 21 -13.56 -10.14 3.84
C LYS A 21 -13.08 -8.76 4.26
N LEU A 22 -13.05 -7.82 3.30
CA LEU A 22 -12.84 -6.41 3.57
C LEU A 22 -14.08 -5.85 4.27
N MET A 23 -13.93 -5.43 5.52
CA MET A 23 -15.02 -4.87 6.34
C MET A 23 -15.16 -3.37 6.14
N PHE A 24 -14.05 -2.66 5.97
CA PHE A 24 -14.03 -1.24 5.65
C PHE A 24 -12.76 -0.88 4.89
N CYS A 25 -12.84 0.25 4.17
CA CYS A 25 -11.70 0.90 3.54
C CYS A 25 -11.85 2.41 3.69
N GLY A 26 -10.93 3.03 4.39
CA GLY A 26 -10.89 4.47 4.61
C GLY A 26 -9.60 5.10 4.10
N LYS A 27 -9.60 6.43 3.93
CA LYS A 27 -8.43 7.17 3.47
C LYS A 27 -8.12 8.34 4.39
N LEU A 28 -6.84 8.56 4.63
CA LEU A 28 -6.29 9.76 5.26
C LEU A 28 -5.41 10.50 4.25
N HIS A 29 -5.22 11.79 4.44
CA HIS A 29 -4.23 12.52 3.66
C HIS A 29 -2.82 12.16 4.11
N THR A 30 -1.89 12.01 3.18
CA THR A 30 -0.46 11.82 3.48
C THR A 30 0.14 13.18 3.83
N ASP A 31 0.50 13.35 5.08
CA ASP A 31 1.08 14.57 5.64
C ASP A 31 2.52 14.27 6.12
N PRO A 32 3.54 14.67 5.35
CA PRO A 32 4.94 14.41 5.72
C PRO A 32 5.39 15.12 7.01
N ALA A 33 4.66 16.14 7.46
CA ALA A 33 4.98 16.90 8.66
C ALA A 33 4.33 16.32 9.92
N ALA A 34 3.26 15.51 9.78
CA ALA A 34 2.52 14.96 10.91
C ALA A 34 3.38 14.04 11.78
N THR A 35 3.20 14.15 13.09
CA THR A 35 3.85 13.33 14.11
C THR A 35 3.17 11.95 14.22
N ALA A 36 3.79 11.03 14.95
CA ALA A 36 3.20 9.73 15.26
C ALA A 36 1.89 9.88 16.06
N ASP A 37 1.86 10.79 17.03
CA ASP A 37 0.67 11.05 17.85
C ASP A 37 -0.50 11.57 17.01
N GLU A 38 -0.23 12.50 16.07
CA GLU A 38 -1.25 13.00 15.15
C GLU A 38 -1.80 11.89 14.26
N TYR A 39 -0.94 11.00 13.74
CA TYR A 39 -1.40 9.84 12.98
C TYR A 39 -2.19 8.86 13.85
N ALA A 40 -1.80 8.64 15.11
CA ALA A 40 -2.55 7.81 16.03
C ALA A 40 -3.97 8.35 16.25
N VAL A 41 -4.13 9.66 16.47
CA VAL A 41 -5.43 10.32 16.61
C VAL A 41 -6.26 10.20 15.33
N ARG A 42 -5.66 10.47 14.17
CA ARG A 42 -6.34 10.36 12.86
C ARG A 42 -6.80 8.92 12.59
N LEU A 43 -5.95 7.93 12.89
CA LEU A 43 -6.29 6.51 12.75
C LEU A 43 -7.41 6.10 13.71
N GLN A 44 -7.34 6.50 14.97
CA GLN A 44 -8.38 6.22 15.95
C GLN A 44 -9.73 6.80 15.52
N SER A 45 -9.74 8.04 15.05
CA SER A 45 -10.93 8.69 14.54
C SER A 45 -11.49 7.96 13.32
N LEU A 46 -10.64 7.57 12.38
CA LEU A 46 -11.03 6.80 11.20
C LEU A 46 -11.65 5.45 11.59
N LEU A 47 -11.00 4.70 12.48
CA LEU A 47 -11.51 3.40 12.97
C LEU A 47 -12.87 3.56 13.64
N SER A 48 -13.06 4.62 14.42
CA SER A 48 -14.34 4.92 15.08
C SER A 48 -15.49 5.15 14.09
N LEU A 49 -15.24 5.77 12.93
CA LEU A 49 -16.23 5.93 11.86
C LEU A 49 -16.75 4.59 11.33
N TYR A 50 -15.94 3.55 11.41
CA TYR A 50 -16.30 2.19 10.98
C TYR A 50 -16.67 1.28 12.17
N SER A 51 -16.97 1.86 13.34
CA SER A 51 -17.32 1.13 14.56
C SER A 51 -16.28 0.10 14.96
N THR A 52 -15.01 0.36 14.67
CA THR A 52 -13.88 -0.51 14.99
C THR A 52 -13.06 0.09 16.11
N GLY A 53 -12.87 -0.68 17.19
CA GLY A 53 -12.00 -0.30 18.30
C GLY A 53 -10.60 -0.93 18.20
N PRO A 54 -9.58 -0.31 18.81
CA PRO A 54 -8.21 -0.84 18.84
C PRO A 54 -8.12 -2.28 19.37
N ALA A 55 -8.95 -2.66 20.33
CA ALA A 55 -8.99 -4.00 20.91
C ALA A 55 -9.41 -5.11 19.90
N GLN A 56 -10.02 -4.74 18.79
CA GLN A 56 -10.43 -5.67 17.74
C GLN A 56 -9.29 -5.98 16.74
N ILE A 57 -8.16 -5.25 16.83
CA ILE A 57 -7.02 -5.42 15.94
C ILE A 57 -6.11 -6.50 16.49
N GLU A 58 -6.00 -7.61 15.77
CA GLU A 58 -5.19 -8.79 16.12
C GLU A 58 -3.83 -8.79 15.46
N GLY A 59 -3.67 -8.01 14.38
CA GLY A 59 -2.46 -7.88 13.62
C GLY A 59 -2.58 -6.81 12.55
N GLY A 60 -1.48 -6.46 11.92
CA GLY A 60 -1.49 -5.51 10.83
C GLY A 60 -0.38 -5.74 9.80
N ILE A 61 -0.57 -5.13 8.64
CA ILE A 61 0.45 -5.07 7.60
C ILE A 61 0.54 -3.63 7.06
N LEU A 62 1.75 -3.14 6.92
CA LEU A 62 2.06 -1.80 6.44
C LEU A 62 2.86 -1.88 5.14
N GLY A 63 2.31 -1.34 4.06
CA GLY A 63 3.02 -1.02 2.82
C GLY A 63 3.30 0.48 2.74
N SER A 64 4.43 0.88 2.19
CA SER A 64 4.78 2.30 2.09
C SER A 64 5.64 2.59 0.88
N VAL A 65 5.29 3.67 0.16
CA VAL A 65 6.16 4.30 -0.85
C VAL A 65 6.83 5.58 -0.31
N ALA A 66 6.58 5.91 0.97
CA ALA A 66 7.14 7.07 1.67
C ALA A 66 7.99 6.63 2.89
N PRO A 67 9.27 6.28 2.71
CA PRO A 67 10.11 5.72 3.78
C PRO A 67 10.19 6.59 5.03
N ALA A 68 10.17 7.91 4.88
CA ALA A 68 10.20 8.85 5.99
C ALA A 68 8.97 8.77 6.93
N LEU A 69 7.84 8.26 6.43
CA LEU A 69 6.61 8.09 7.21
C LEU A 69 6.45 6.69 7.80
N THR A 70 7.19 5.71 7.29
CA THR A 70 7.03 4.31 7.71
C THR A 70 7.24 4.13 9.21
N GLY A 71 8.31 4.70 9.77
CA GLY A 71 8.60 4.64 11.20
C GLY A 71 7.52 5.32 12.04
N ARG A 72 7.13 6.55 11.66
CA ARG A 72 6.08 7.30 12.37
C ARG A 72 4.73 6.57 12.37
N MET A 73 4.40 5.91 11.27
CA MET A 73 3.16 5.14 11.19
C MET A 73 3.21 3.88 12.07
N LEU A 74 4.36 3.21 12.14
CA LEU A 74 4.55 2.08 13.06
C LEU A 74 4.43 2.54 14.53
N ASP A 75 5.02 3.68 14.88
CA ASP A 75 4.89 4.27 16.20
C ASP A 75 3.42 4.63 16.50
N ALA A 76 2.72 5.26 15.56
CA ALA A 76 1.30 5.57 15.67
C ALA A 76 0.44 4.31 15.90
N LEU A 77 0.70 3.24 15.16
CA LEU A 77 0.00 1.98 15.32
C LEU A 77 0.30 1.32 16.67
N SER A 78 1.52 1.44 17.18
CA SER A 78 1.90 0.93 18.50
C SER A 78 1.23 1.67 19.66
N LEU A 79 0.91 2.97 19.48
CA LEU A 79 0.13 3.75 20.42
C LEU A 79 -1.36 3.31 20.45
N LEU A 80 -1.87 2.82 19.32
CA LEU A 80 -3.28 2.43 19.18
C LEU A 80 -3.55 1.01 19.66
N CYS A 81 -2.68 0.08 19.32
CA CYS A 81 -2.89 -1.34 19.63
C CYS A 81 -1.57 -2.05 19.91
N SER A 82 -1.64 -3.13 20.70
CA SER A 82 -0.49 -4.00 20.97
C SER A 82 -0.26 -5.07 19.90
N ALA A 83 -1.02 -5.02 18.81
CA ALA A 83 -0.94 -6.00 17.74
C ALA A 83 0.38 -5.87 16.95
N ARG A 84 0.94 -7.01 16.55
CA ARG A 84 2.14 -7.01 15.70
C ARG A 84 1.80 -6.50 14.30
N VAL A 85 2.53 -5.49 13.82
CA VAL A 85 2.43 -4.97 12.46
C VAL A 85 3.64 -5.41 11.65
N LEU A 86 3.40 -6.07 10.52
CA LEU A 86 4.42 -6.45 9.55
C LEU A 86 4.62 -5.33 8.53
N THR A 87 5.85 -5.07 8.14
CA THR A 87 6.14 -4.10 7.07
C THR A 87 6.44 -4.85 5.76
N VAL A 88 5.78 -4.42 4.69
CA VAL A 88 6.07 -4.93 3.34
C VAL A 88 7.40 -4.37 2.88
N GLY A 89 8.35 -5.27 2.59
CA GLY A 89 9.69 -4.89 2.16
C GLY A 89 10.58 -6.09 1.93
N PRO A 90 11.88 -5.85 1.69
CA PRO A 90 12.86 -6.92 1.49
C PRO A 90 12.84 -7.91 2.66
N GLY A 91 12.79 -9.20 2.34
CA GLY A 91 12.76 -10.27 3.33
C GLY A 91 11.36 -10.73 3.76
N LEU A 92 10.30 -10.00 3.45
CA LEU A 92 8.93 -10.48 3.65
C LEU A 92 8.63 -11.63 2.68
N LYS A 93 8.21 -12.78 3.21
CA LYS A 93 7.76 -13.92 2.40
C LYS A 93 6.35 -13.64 1.86
N SER A 94 6.26 -13.08 0.66
CA SER A 94 4.98 -12.78 -0.01
C SER A 94 4.34 -13.98 -0.72
N GLY A 95 5.06 -15.09 -0.84
CA GLY A 95 4.65 -16.23 -1.67
C GLY A 95 4.94 -16.05 -3.17
N LEU A 96 5.22 -14.84 -3.62
CA LEU A 96 5.52 -14.53 -5.01
C LEU A 96 7.02 -14.66 -5.29
N LYS A 97 7.40 -15.41 -6.31
CA LYS A 97 8.79 -15.46 -6.78
C LYS A 97 9.09 -14.24 -7.64
N LEU A 98 10.20 -13.59 -7.36
CA LEU A 98 10.66 -12.43 -8.11
C LEU A 98 11.75 -12.84 -9.09
N ARG A 99 11.51 -12.64 -10.39
CA ARG A 99 12.46 -12.88 -11.51
C ARG A 99 12.86 -11.55 -12.12
N LEU A 100 13.29 -10.64 -11.27
CA LEU A 100 13.74 -9.30 -11.62
C LEU A 100 15.26 -9.23 -11.50
N ASP A 101 15.91 -8.38 -12.29
CA ASP A 101 17.36 -8.16 -12.22
C ASP A 101 17.79 -7.63 -10.84
N ASN A 102 16.96 -6.76 -10.26
CA ASN A 102 17.18 -6.24 -8.90
C ASN A 102 15.88 -6.29 -8.07
N PRO A 103 15.58 -7.43 -7.42
CA PRO A 103 14.37 -7.59 -6.60
C PRO A 103 14.28 -6.61 -5.42
N ALA A 104 15.43 -6.09 -4.94
CA ALA A 104 15.45 -5.16 -3.80
C ALA A 104 14.89 -3.77 -4.15
N GLN A 105 14.81 -3.43 -5.44
CA GLN A 105 14.21 -2.18 -5.91
C GLN A 105 12.69 -2.25 -6.08
N LEU A 106 12.08 -3.45 -5.92
CA LEU A 106 10.65 -3.60 -6.03
C LEU A 106 9.95 -2.88 -4.87
N GLY A 107 9.16 -1.87 -5.20
CA GLY A 107 8.36 -1.14 -4.22
C GLY A 107 7.26 -2.01 -3.61
N ALA A 108 6.88 -1.71 -2.36
CA ALA A 108 5.85 -2.42 -1.62
C ALA A 108 4.51 -2.46 -2.38
N GLU A 109 4.14 -1.37 -3.02
CA GLU A 109 2.90 -1.25 -3.79
C GLU A 109 2.86 -2.23 -4.97
N LEU A 110 3.95 -2.32 -5.74
CA LEU A 110 4.06 -3.26 -6.87
C LEU A 110 3.99 -4.71 -6.41
N LEU A 111 4.65 -5.03 -5.30
CA LEU A 111 4.60 -6.37 -4.71
C LEU A 111 3.17 -6.73 -4.27
N CYS A 112 2.52 -5.84 -3.51
CA CYS A 112 1.16 -6.05 -3.04
C CYS A 112 0.17 -6.14 -4.21
N GLY A 113 0.33 -5.31 -5.24
CA GLY A 113 -0.51 -5.33 -6.44
C GLY A 113 -0.42 -6.65 -7.20
N ALA A 114 0.79 -7.17 -7.38
CA ALA A 114 1.00 -8.46 -8.04
C ALA A 114 0.43 -9.64 -7.22
N VAL A 115 0.61 -9.63 -5.90
CA VAL A 115 0.04 -10.65 -5.00
C VAL A 115 -1.48 -10.58 -4.99
N GLY A 116 -2.06 -9.36 -4.93
CA GLY A 116 -3.50 -9.15 -4.97
C GLY A 116 -4.12 -9.63 -6.28
N ALA A 117 -3.48 -9.32 -7.42
CA ALA A 117 -3.96 -9.77 -8.72
C ALA A 117 -3.97 -11.30 -8.87
N LEU A 118 -2.97 -11.98 -8.29
CA LEU A 118 -2.94 -13.46 -8.27
C LEU A 118 -4.02 -14.07 -7.37
N ALA A 119 -4.51 -13.33 -6.37
CA ALA A 119 -5.62 -13.78 -5.54
C ALA A 119 -6.96 -13.79 -6.32
N GLU A 120 -7.10 -12.91 -7.35
CA GLU A 120 -8.28 -12.86 -8.22
C GLU A 120 -8.27 -13.93 -9.33
N GLY A 121 -7.10 -14.46 -9.67
CA GLY A 121 -6.99 -15.51 -10.67
C GLY A 121 -5.56 -15.94 -10.98
N PRO A 122 -5.37 -17.15 -11.57
CA PRO A 122 -4.05 -17.64 -11.91
C PRO A 122 -3.42 -16.84 -13.06
N GLY A 123 -2.08 -16.77 -13.07
CA GLY A 123 -1.34 -16.21 -14.21
C GLY A 123 -1.40 -17.11 -15.48
N PRO A 124 -0.93 -16.60 -16.64
CA PRO A 124 -0.23 -15.31 -16.79
C PRO A 124 -1.18 -14.12 -16.75
N LEU A 125 -0.73 -13.02 -16.15
CA LEU A 125 -1.53 -11.80 -16.06
C LEU A 125 -0.64 -10.54 -16.09
N VAL A 126 -1.26 -9.41 -16.40
CA VAL A 126 -0.68 -8.08 -16.19
C VAL A 126 -1.59 -7.34 -15.20
N ALA A 127 -1.05 -7.02 -14.05
CA ALA A 127 -1.73 -6.16 -13.06
C ALA A 127 -1.43 -4.70 -13.37
N ILE A 128 -2.47 -3.86 -13.37
CA ILE A 128 -2.34 -2.42 -13.60
C ILE A 128 -2.90 -1.68 -12.40
N LEU A 129 -2.07 -0.89 -11.75
CA LEU A 129 -2.47 0.04 -10.69
C LEU A 129 -2.46 1.45 -11.29
N ALA A 130 -3.61 2.10 -11.34
CA ALA A 130 -3.77 3.44 -11.87
C ALA A 130 -4.12 4.42 -10.75
N ASP A 131 -3.12 5.22 -10.35
CA ASP A 131 -3.27 6.29 -9.35
C ASP A 131 -2.42 7.50 -9.80
N THR A 132 -1.68 8.14 -8.92
CA THR A 132 -0.75 9.23 -9.24
C THR A 132 0.25 8.80 -10.34
N ALA A 133 0.74 7.58 -10.26
CA ALA A 133 1.45 6.89 -11.33
C ALA A 133 0.61 5.70 -11.85
N ILE A 134 0.87 5.26 -13.06
CA ILE A 134 0.38 3.99 -13.59
C ILE A 134 1.52 2.99 -13.44
N SER A 135 1.29 1.97 -12.63
CA SER A 135 2.23 0.87 -12.45
C SER A 135 1.68 -0.40 -13.09
N MET A 136 2.47 -1.06 -13.91
CA MET A 136 2.09 -2.32 -14.55
C MET A 136 3.08 -3.40 -14.14
N MET A 137 2.57 -4.58 -13.80
CA MET A 137 3.37 -5.72 -13.35
C MET A 137 2.99 -6.95 -14.16
N ALA A 138 3.98 -7.64 -14.71
CA ALA A 138 3.78 -8.85 -15.48
C ALA A 138 4.09 -10.09 -14.64
N VAL A 139 3.14 -11.00 -14.53
CA VAL A 139 3.28 -12.29 -13.86
C VAL A 139 3.12 -13.40 -14.89
N ASN A 140 4.08 -14.33 -14.92
CA ASN A 140 4.07 -15.44 -15.86
C ASN A 140 3.14 -16.60 -15.44
N ALA A 141 3.01 -17.62 -16.28
CA ALA A 141 2.19 -18.81 -16.01
C ALA A 141 2.68 -19.64 -14.80
N LYS A 142 3.91 -19.43 -14.34
CA LYS A 142 4.45 -20.07 -13.13
C LYS A 142 4.22 -19.25 -11.87
N GLN A 143 3.39 -18.20 -11.97
CA GLN A 143 3.13 -17.25 -10.88
C GLN A 143 4.41 -16.56 -10.36
N GLU A 144 5.32 -16.19 -11.27
CA GLU A 144 6.52 -15.44 -10.97
C GLU A 144 6.39 -14.02 -11.53
N LEU A 145 6.75 -13.00 -10.75
CA LEU A 145 6.83 -11.62 -11.21
C LEU A 145 8.08 -11.47 -12.09
N VAL A 146 7.88 -11.18 -13.36
CA VAL A 146 8.95 -11.16 -14.37
C VAL A 146 9.33 -9.77 -14.84
N GLY A 147 8.54 -8.75 -14.51
CA GLY A 147 8.84 -7.39 -14.88
C GLY A 147 7.78 -6.41 -14.42
N GLY A 148 8.10 -5.13 -14.51
CA GLY A 148 7.18 -4.04 -14.23
C GLY A 148 7.63 -2.76 -14.90
N VAL A 149 6.69 -1.83 -15.09
CA VAL A 149 6.91 -0.50 -15.64
C VAL A 149 6.10 0.50 -14.84
N ILE A 150 6.66 1.69 -14.66
CA ILE A 150 5.99 2.82 -14.01
C ILE A 150 5.93 3.97 -15.01
N LEU A 151 4.73 4.49 -15.20
CA LEU A 151 4.42 5.61 -16.09
C LEU A 151 3.75 6.73 -15.29
N PRO A 152 3.84 7.99 -15.72
CA PRO A 152 3.07 9.06 -15.11
C PRO A 152 1.57 8.80 -15.29
N GLY A 153 0.80 9.02 -14.21
CA GLY A 153 -0.66 8.95 -14.26
C GLY A 153 -1.28 10.09 -15.08
N PRO A 154 -2.58 10.02 -15.39
CA PRO A 154 -3.24 10.99 -16.29
C PRO A 154 -3.12 12.44 -15.82
N GLN A 155 -3.30 12.69 -14.51
CA GLN A 155 -3.19 14.04 -13.95
C GLN A 155 -1.76 14.57 -14.01
N LEU A 156 -0.77 13.74 -13.71
CA LEU A 156 0.63 14.11 -13.77
C LEU A 156 1.06 14.38 -15.21
N SER A 157 0.60 13.55 -16.16
CA SER A 157 0.83 13.75 -17.59
C SER A 157 0.22 15.05 -18.09
N LEU A 158 -1.04 15.33 -17.72
CA LEU A 158 -1.71 16.57 -18.10
C LEU A 158 -1.03 17.79 -17.52
N ALA A 159 -0.65 17.75 -16.24
CA ALA A 159 0.07 18.83 -15.60
C ALA A 159 1.42 19.12 -16.29
N ALA A 160 2.16 18.07 -16.65
CA ALA A 160 3.41 18.20 -17.37
C ALA A 160 3.21 18.82 -18.76
N LEU A 161 2.16 18.46 -19.47
CA LEU A 161 1.83 19.08 -20.77
C LEU A 161 1.49 20.57 -20.60
N VAL A 162 0.60 20.92 -19.67
CA VAL A 162 0.21 22.31 -19.43
C VAL A 162 1.39 23.18 -19.03
N GLN A 163 2.31 22.66 -18.23
CA GLN A 163 3.49 23.40 -17.75
C GLN A 163 4.58 23.57 -18.82
N ASN A 164 4.68 22.65 -19.78
CA ASN A 164 5.80 22.59 -20.72
C ASN A 164 5.41 22.81 -22.18
N THR A 165 4.15 23.16 -22.46
CA THR A 165 3.69 23.49 -23.81
C THR A 165 3.07 24.88 -23.84
N ALA A 166 3.20 25.56 -24.98
CA ALA A 166 2.72 26.94 -25.17
C ALA A 166 1.19 27.01 -25.46
N GLN A 167 0.48 25.87 -25.49
CA GLN A 167 -0.96 25.77 -25.71
C GLN A 167 -1.55 24.72 -24.77
#